data_a4317bb5cd1a4b7a292142c035ab7f34
#
_entry.id   a4317bb5cd1a4b7a292142c035ab7f34
#
_cell.length_a   1.000
_cell.length_b   1.000
_cell.length_c   1.000
_cell.angle_alpha   90.00
_cell.angle_beta   90.00
_cell.angle_gamma   90.00
#
_symmetry.space_group_name_H-M   'P 1'
#
loop_
_entity.id
_entity.type
_entity.pdbx_description
1 polymer ?
#
loop_
_entity_poly.entity_id
_entity_poly.type
_entity_poly.pdbx_seq_one_letter_code
_entity_poly.pdbx_strand_id
1 'polypeptide(L)'
;MDNLTMKFERKKLYDEIWDISLTGVSKKYGLNYTKLVQVCKENNIPYPSSAYWTKKNMGLDYSTEIVELPEAEEKEIEVPLKNTGVLIDEKVSDKDKFIKEFNFLNFLEEDEKKKVAEVIYELSVNKYKRNHKVIVEYKNKKKEERREERKANYFNPYYNIHNYVEKGYFANVSKIQKDRCMKILSAIYFAIEELGGKVNNDFSLHVRDERVTIEIEELQDKVMHELTKEEAKKLLEYEESQKRHTYGYKPNIRKYDHVYNGKLKITCGDRKYIRETDKIKLEDKLGDIIIKLYEQSEETKNERLEREEIARKLLMSI
;
A
#
# COMPACT_ATOMS: atom_id res chain seq x y z
N MET A 1 41.05 -9.78 6.30
CA MET A 1 39.57 -9.73 6.34
C MET A 1 39.16 -11.13 6.75
N ASP A 2 38.86 -11.33 8.01
CA ASP A 2 38.49 -12.63 8.55
C ASP A 2 37.07 -12.93 8.08
N ASN A 3 36.96 -13.91 7.18
CA ASN A 3 35.64 -14.43 6.77
C ASN A 3 35.04 -15.13 8.00
N LEU A 4 33.98 -14.56 8.57
CA LEU A 4 33.22 -15.22 9.62
C LEU A 4 32.68 -16.55 9.07
N THR A 5 33.07 -17.66 9.74
CA THR A 5 32.63 -19.01 9.40
C THR A 5 31.80 -19.59 10.54
N MET A 6 30.82 -20.40 10.20
CA MET A 6 30.05 -21.19 11.16
C MET A 6 30.49 -22.64 11.08
N LYS A 7 30.68 -23.30 12.22
CA LYS A 7 31.13 -24.69 12.31
C LYS A 7 29.98 -25.64 12.45
N PHE A 8 30.02 -26.71 11.70
CA PHE A 8 29.02 -27.79 11.73
C PHE A 8 29.71 -29.15 11.85
N GLU A 9 29.09 -30.05 12.57
CA GLU A 9 29.39 -31.48 12.50
C GLU A 9 28.84 -32.00 11.17
N ARG A 10 29.62 -32.82 10.47
CA ARG A 10 29.31 -33.35 9.14
C ARG A 10 27.93 -34.02 9.09
N LYS A 11 27.65 -34.89 10.07
CA LYS A 11 26.36 -35.60 10.17
C LYS A 11 25.20 -34.65 10.41
N LYS A 12 25.34 -33.72 11.31
CA LYS A 12 24.29 -32.72 11.63
C LYS A 12 23.97 -31.83 10.43
N LEU A 13 24.98 -31.41 9.67
CA LEU A 13 24.78 -30.65 8.46
C LEU A 13 24.04 -31.46 7.39
N TYR A 14 24.35 -32.74 7.22
CA TYR A 14 23.65 -33.65 6.31
C TYR A 14 22.19 -33.80 6.71
N ASP A 15 21.90 -34.12 7.97
CA ASP A 15 20.53 -34.31 8.46
C ASP A 15 19.67 -33.06 8.23
N GLU A 16 20.18 -31.88 8.53
CA GLU A 16 19.46 -30.62 8.30
C GLU A 16 19.23 -30.32 6.82
N ILE A 17 20.19 -30.63 5.93
CA ILE A 17 20.03 -30.44 4.49
C ILE A 17 18.92 -31.35 3.94
N TRP A 18 18.79 -32.56 4.45
CA TRP A 18 17.72 -33.49 4.04
C TRP A 18 16.36 -33.16 4.67
N ASP A 19 16.35 -32.43 5.77
CA ASP A 19 15.11 -31.95 6.42
C ASP A 19 14.54 -30.68 5.76
N ILE A 20 15.34 -29.63 5.64
CA ILE A 20 14.87 -28.28 5.22
C ILE A 20 15.46 -27.76 3.90
N SER A 21 16.28 -28.53 3.18
CA SER A 21 17.03 -28.19 1.96
C SER A 21 18.27 -27.30 2.17
N LEU A 22 19.19 -27.29 1.18
CA LEU A 22 20.34 -26.37 1.14
C LEU A 22 19.92 -24.89 1.25
N THR A 23 18.84 -24.53 0.59
CA THR A 23 18.29 -23.15 0.65
C THR A 23 17.73 -22.84 2.06
N GLY A 24 17.08 -23.84 2.66
CA GLY A 24 16.57 -23.74 4.03
C GLY A 24 17.69 -23.55 5.06
N VAL A 25 18.73 -24.39 4.99
CA VAL A 25 19.92 -24.30 5.85
C VAL A 25 20.63 -22.94 5.67
N SER A 26 20.85 -22.52 4.41
CA SER A 26 21.46 -21.22 4.11
C SER A 26 20.68 -20.06 4.72
N LYS A 27 19.35 -20.09 4.65
CA LYS A 27 18.51 -19.05 5.28
C LYS A 27 18.50 -19.12 6.79
N LYS A 28 18.39 -20.33 7.36
CA LYS A 28 18.33 -20.56 8.81
C LYS A 28 19.57 -20.05 9.54
N TYR A 29 20.73 -20.25 8.96
CA TYR A 29 22.01 -19.92 9.57
C TYR A 29 22.73 -18.71 8.93
N GLY A 30 22.10 -18.02 7.97
CA GLY A 30 22.70 -16.87 7.30
C GLY A 30 23.95 -17.21 6.48
N LEU A 31 24.05 -18.43 5.93
CA LEU A 31 25.23 -18.90 5.21
C LEU A 31 25.23 -18.42 3.76
N ASN A 32 26.45 -18.31 3.19
CA ASN A 32 26.57 -18.08 1.75
C ASN A 32 26.20 -19.38 1.01
N TYR A 33 25.07 -19.36 0.28
CA TYR A 33 24.53 -20.53 -0.43
C TYR A 33 25.55 -21.18 -1.38
N THR A 34 26.24 -20.37 -2.20
CA THR A 34 27.24 -20.88 -3.16
C THR A 34 28.39 -21.56 -2.46
N LYS A 35 28.85 -20.98 -1.35
CA LYS A 35 29.91 -21.57 -0.53
C LYS A 35 29.44 -22.80 0.23
N LEU A 36 28.21 -22.82 0.74
CA LEU A 36 27.59 -24.01 1.35
C LEU A 36 27.56 -25.19 0.36
N VAL A 37 27.14 -24.97 -0.88
CA VAL A 37 27.15 -26.00 -1.94
C VAL A 37 28.57 -26.48 -2.23
N GLN A 38 29.55 -25.57 -2.29
CA GLN A 38 30.95 -25.89 -2.51
C GLN A 38 31.50 -26.77 -1.35
N VAL A 39 31.25 -26.37 -0.11
CA VAL A 39 31.68 -27.10 1.09
C VAL A 39 31.05 -28.50 1.16
N CYS A 40 29.77 -28.64 0.80
CA CYS A 40 29.12 -29.94 0.72
C CYS A 40 29.81 -30.86 -0.31
N LYS A 41 30.22 -30.35 -1.47
CA LYS A 41 30.95 -31.10 -2.49
C LYS A 41 32.36 -31.51 -2.02
N GLU A 42 33.07 -30.58 -1.43
CA GLU A 42 34.47 -30.83 -0.93
C GLU A 42 34.51 -31.84 0.20
N ASN A 43 33.45 -31.90 1.02
CA ASN A 43 33.37 -32.83 2.16
C ASN A 43 32.52 -34.07 1.84
N ASN A 44 32.18 -34.32 0.58
CA ASN A 44 31.39 -35.47 0.15
C ASN A 44 30.08 -35.60 0.95
N ILE A 45 29.34 -34.47 1.17
CA ILE A 45 28.04 -34.48 1.80
C ILE A 45 26.98 -34.48 0.69
N PRO A 46 26.22 -35.57 0.51
CA PRO A 46 25.16 -35.62 -0.47
C PRO A 46 23.98 -34.75 -0.03
N TYR A 47 23.33 -34.12 -0.99
CA TYR A 47 22.18 -33.28 -0.76
C TYR A 47 21.03 -33.62 -1.71
N PRO A 48 19.77 -33.40 -1.32
CA PRO A 48 18.58 -33.82 -2.08
C PRO A 48 18.51 -33.17 -3.45
N SER A 49 18.11 -33.95 -4.44
CA SER A 49 17.77 -33.47 -5.79
C SER A 49 16.42 -32.77 -5.80
N SER A 50 16.11 -32.02 -6.87
CA SER A 50 14.76 -31.48 -7.08
C SER A 50 13.70 -32.58 -7.19
N ALA A 51 14.06 -33.75 -7.69
CA ALA A 51 13.16 -34.90 -7.78
C ALA A 51 12.74 -35.41 -6.39
N TYR A 52 13.66 -35.46 -5.43
CA TYR A 52 13.38 -35.81 -4.03
C TYR A 52 12.28 -34.90 -3.46
N TRP A 53 12.42 -33.58 -3.59
CA TRP A 53 11.48 -32.61 -3.04
C TRP A 53 10.12 -32.68 -3.74
N THR A 54 10.10 -32.92 -5.06
CA THR A 54 8.86 -33.10 -5.83
C THR A 54 8.10 -34.33 -5.34
N LYS A 55 8.79 -35.47 -5.20
CA LYS A 55 8.17 -36.69 -4.71
C LYS A 55 7.69 -36.54 -3.26
N LYS A 56 8.50 -35.96 -2.38
CA LYS A 56 8.16 -35.72 -0.96
C LYS A 56 6.91 -34.83 -0.83
N ASN A 57 6.82 -33.78 -1.62
CA ASN A 57 5.68 -32.84 -1.58
C ASN A 57 4.39 -33.44 -2.19
N MET A 58 4.52 -34.40 -3.11
CA MET A 58 3.38 -35.11 -3.71
C MET A 58 2.96 -36.35 -2.91
N GLY A 59 3.65 -36.68 -1.81
CA GLY A 59 3.37 -37.89 -1.04
C GLY A 59 3.73 -39.18 -1.75
N LEU A 60 4.61 -39.12 -2.75
CA LEU A 60 5.09 -40.28 -3.50
C LEU A 60 6.31 -40.91 -2.78
N ASP A 61 6.60 -42.16 -3.09
CA ASP A 61 7.80 -42.82 -2.56
C ASP A 61 9.08 -42.13 -3.08
N TYR A 62 9.88 -41.62 -2.16
CA TYR A 62 11.14 -40.93 -2.39
C TYR A 62 12.37 -41.68 -1.80
N SER A 63 12.17 -42.88 -1.28
CA SER A 63 13.23 -43.67 -0.63
C SER A 63 14.43 -43.92 -1.55
N THR A 64 14.18 -44.08 -2.84
CA THR A 64 15.20 -44.28 -3.88
C THR A 64 16.06 -43.05 -4.18
N GLU A 65 15.64 -41.86 -3.74
CA GLU A 65 16.35 -40.61 -3.96
C GLU A 65 17.29 -40.26 -2.80
N ILE A 66 17.19 -40.98 -1.67
CA ILE A 66 18.02 -40.76 -0.51
C ILE A 66 19.42 -41.36 -0.74
N VAL A 67 20.43 -40.53 -0.68
CA VAL A 67 21.84 -40.91 -0.77
C VAL A 67 22.42 -40.90 0.62
N GLU A 68 22.85 -42.04 1.14
CA GLU A 68 23.45 -42.16 2.46
C GLU A 68 24.77 -41.39 2.56
N LEU A 69 25.05 -40.88 3.77
CA LEU A 69 26.27 -40.14 4.04
C LEU A 69 27.48 -41.12 4.02
N PRO A 70 28.46 -40.97 3.10
CA PRO A 70 29.64 -41.84 3.06
C PRO A 70 30.43 -41.79 4.38
N GLU A 71 31.02 -42.87 4.79
CA GLU A 71 31.93 -42.88 5.95
C GLU A 71 33.16 -42.03 5.66
N ALA A 72 33.43 -41.09 6.53
CA ALA A 72 34.63 -40.25 6.53
C ALA A 72 34.94 -39.80 7.96
N GLU A 73 36.23 -39.43 8.21
CA GLU A 73 36.62 -38.87 9.52
C GLU A 73 35.71 -37.71 9.92
N GLU A 74 35.24 -37.71 11.17
CA GLU A 74 34.49 -36.61 11.74
C GLU A 74 35.36 -35.37 11.83
N LYS A 75 35.19 -34.44 10.89
CA LYS A 75 35.80 -33.12 10.89
C LYS A 75 34.73 -32.06 11.05
N GLU A 76 35.03 -31.09 11.87
CA GLU A 76 34.24 -29.85 11.89
C GLU A 76 34.32 -29.18 10.52
N ILE A 77 33.18 -28.87 9.96
CA ILE A 77 33.06 -28.25 8.65
C ILE A 77 32.75 -26.76 8.84
N GLU A 78 33.62 -25.92 8.32
CA GLU A 78 33.44 -24.46 8.36
C GLU A 78 32.75 -23.96 7.09
N VAL A 79 31.63 -23.31 7.27
CA VAL A 79 30.87 -22.70 6.17
C VAL A 79 30.88 -21.19 6.32
N PRO A 80 31.32 -20.43 5.30
CA PRO A 80 31.34 -18.99 5.37
C PRO A 80 29.92 -18.43 5.48
N LEU A 81 29.75 -17.48 6.38
CA LEU A 81 28.51 -16.68 6.45
C LEU A 81 28.39 -15.81 5.20
N LYS A 82 27.16 -15.47 4.87
CA LYS A 82 26.90 -14.52 3.80
C LYS A 82 27.57 -13.21 4.20
N ASN A 83 28.43 -12.64 3.35
CA ASN A 83 29.01 -11.32 3.56
C ASN A 83 27.90 -10.25 3.45
N THR A 84 27.02 -10.23 4.42
CA THR A 84 26.36 -9.03 4.85
C THR A 84 27.31 -8.43 5.87
N GLY A 85 27.92 -7.31 5.56
CA GLY A 85 28.80 -6.61 6.49
C GLY A 85 28.04 -6.14 7.72
N VAL A 86 27.75 -7.09 8.61
CA VAL A 86 27.14 -6.81 9.90
C VAL A 86 27.90 -7.63 10.93
N LEU A 87 28.74 -6.96 11.68
CA LEU A 87 29.24 -7.42 12.99
C LEU A 87 27.99 -7.75 13.83
N ILE A 88 27.90 -8.98 14.32
CA ILE A 88 26.93 -9.38 15.33
C ILE A 88 27.39 -8.79 16.64
N ASP A 89 26.99 -7.60 16.95
CA ASP A 89 26.89 -7.10 18.31
C ASP A 89 25.51 -6.49 18.49
N GLU A 90 24.82 -6.95 19.52
CA GLU A 90 23.53 -6.54 20.03
C GLU A 90 22.32 -6.90 19.17
N LYS A 91 21.26 -7.34 19.81
CA LYS A 91 19.90 -7.49 19.28
C LYS A 91 19.39 -6.13 18.78
N VAL A 92 19.88 -5.71 17.60
CA VAL A 92 19.32 -4.56 16.91
C VAL A 92 17.85 -4.89 16.67
N SER A 93 16.98 -4.13 17.25
CA SER A 93 15.54 -4.33 17.10
C SER A 93 15.18 -4.27 15.62
N ASP A 94 14.13 -4.97 15.21
CA ASP A 94 13.68 -4.90 13.80
C ASP A 94 13.36 -3.45 13.40
N LYS A 95 12.99 -2.61 14.37
CA LYS A 95 12.82 -1.17 14.22
C LYS A 95 14.12 -0.47 13.83
N ASP A 96 15.23 -0.76 14.53
CA ASP A 96 16.53 -0.12 14.24
C ASP A 96 17.10 -0.56 12.89
N LYS A 97 16.84 -1.80 12.47
CA LYS A 97 17.18 -2.28 11.12
C LYS A 97 16.40 -1.52 10.07
N PHE A 98 15.07 -1.39 10.26
CA PHE A 98 14.22 -0.63 9.35
C PHE A 98 14.68 0.81 9.21
N ILE A 99 14.99 1.48 10.33
CA ILE A 99 15.47 2.87 10.34
C ILE A 99 16.80 3.01 9.59
N LYS A 100 17.76 2.09 9.79
CA LYS A 100 19.06 2.10 9.07
C LYS A 100 18.93 1.82 7.58
N GLU A 101 17.95 1.00 7.18
CA GLU A 101 17.69 0.64 5.79
C GLU A 101 16.75 1.66 5.07
N PHE A 102 16.23 2.66 5.80
CA PHE A 102 15.31 3.66 5.26
C PHE A 102 16.04 4.67 4.35
N ASN A 103 16.05 4.40 3.04
CA ASN A 103 16.74 5.20 2.02
C ASN A 103 15.82 6.14 1.22
N PHE A 104 14.68 6.49 1.79
CA PHE A 104 13.73 7.44 1.21
C PHE A 104 14.00 8.85 1.76
N LEU A 105 13.44 9.88 1.10
CA LEU A 105 13.45 11.27 1.57
C LEU A 105 14.85 11.83 1.82
N ASN A 106 15.77 11.64 0.86
CA ASN A 106 17.18 12.06 0.99
C ASN A 106 17.38 13.58 1.07
N PHE A 107 16.33 14.36 0.87
CA PHE A 107 16.32 15.82 1.04
C PHE A 107 16.08 16.26 2.50
N LEU A 108 15.75 15.31 3.39
CA LEU A 108 15.59 15.58 4.83
C LEU A 108 16.93 15.51 5.56
N GLU A 109 17.02 16.22 6.68
CA GLU A 109 18.08 16.05 7.64
C GLU A 109 17.98 14.67 8.31
N GLU A 110 19.10 14.10 8.72
CA GLU A 110 19.16 12.72 9.25
C GLU A 110 18.27 12.52 10.48
N ASP A 111 18.14 13.52 11.36
CA ASP A 111 17.30 13.45 12.56
C ASP A 111 15.79 13.45 12.17
N GLU A 112 15.40 14.28 11.20
CA GLU A 112 14.02 14.31 10.69
C GLU A 112 13.70 12.99 9.95
N LYS A 113 14.62 12.53 9.11
CA LYS A 113 14.50 11.27 8.36
C LYS A 113 14.32 10.08 9.29
N LYS A 114 15.11 10.02 10.38
CA LYS A 114 15.00 8.99 11.40
C LYS A 114 13.63 9.02 12.09
N LYS A 115 13.16 10.20 12.47
CA LYS A 115 11.84 10.37 13.09
C LYS A 115 10.71 9.92 12.15
N VAL A 116 10.79 10.26 10.86
CA VAL A 116 9.81 9.81 9.85
C VAL A 116 9.83 8.29 9.72
N ALA A 117 11.02 7.67 9.67
CA ALA A 117 11.16 6.21 9.61
C ALA A 117 10.56 5.52 10.84
N GLU A 118 10.76 6.07 12.04
CA GLU A 118 10.17 5.55 13.28
C GLU A 118 8.64 5.59 13.27
N VAL A 119 8.07 6.71 12.85
CA VAL A 119 6.61 6.86 12.75
C VAL A 119 6.03 5.91 11.70
N ILE A 120 6.68 5.77 10.55
CA ILE A 120 6.25 4.84 9.48
C ILE A 120 6.29 3.39 9.97
N TYR A 121 7.34 2.99 10.71
CA TYR A 121 7.45 1.64 11.25
C TYR A 121 6.31 1.28 12.20
N GLU A 122 5.87 2.23 13.02
CA GLU A 122 4.78 2.04 13.99
C GLU A 122 3.40 2.28 13.40
N LEU A 123 3.31 2.79 12.17
CA LEU A 123 2.05 3.24 11.59
C LEU A 123 1.16 2.06 11.19
N SER A 124 -0.04 2.03 11.75
CA SER A 124 -1.10 1.13 11.34
C SER A 124 -2.46 1.78 11.55
N VAL A 125 -3.47 1.33 10.81
CA VAL A 125 -4.86 1.84 10.95
C VAL A 125 -5.40 1.59 12.36
N ASN A 126 -4.93 0.54 13.03
CA ASN A 126 -5.39 0.15 14.36
C ASN A 126 -4.57 0.79 15.49
N LYS A 127 -3.49 1.51 15.22
CA LYS A 127 -2.69 2.24 16.22
C LYS A 127 -3.56 3.21 17.03
N TYR A 128 -4.53 3.85 16.37
CA TYR A 128 -5.40 4.83 17.01
C TYR A 128 -6.84 4.28 17.13
N LYS A 129 -7.34 4.15 18.35
CA LYS A 129 -8.68 3.62 18.65
C LYS A 129 -9.82 4.57 18.25
N ARG A 130 -9.53 5.83 17.97
CA ARG A 130 -10.50 6.89 17.65
C ARG A 130 -10.21 7.53 16.30
N ASN A 131 -11.24 8.08 15.68
CA ASN A 131 -11.05 8.90 14.49
C ASN A 131 -10.39 10.24 14.87
N HIS A 132 -9.62 10.80 13.93
CA HIS A 132 -9.04 12.13 14.06
C HIS A 132 -10.13 13.20 14.21
N LYS A 133 -9.83 14.31 14.94
CA LYS A 133 -10.79 15.40 15.23
C LYS A 133 -11.48 15.95 13.98
N VAL A 134 -10.74 16.19 12.89
CA VAL A 134 -11.27 16.69 11.62
C VAL A 134 -12.31 15.72 11.03
N ILE A 135 -12.08 14.43 11.10
CA ILE A 135 -13.03 13.40 10.66
C ILE A 135 -14.30 13.39 11.53
N VAL A 136 -14.13 13.56 12.83
CA VAL A 136 -15.27 13.62 13.77
C VAL A 136 -16.12 14.87 13.50
N GLU A 137 -15.50 16.03 13.32
CA GLU A 137 -16.18 17.27 12.97
C GLU A 137 -16.94 17.16 11.64
N TYR A 138 -16.31 16.58 10.62
CA TYR A 138 -16.96 16.29 9.35
C TYR A 138 -18.20 15.38 9.52
N LYS A 139 -18.08 14.29 10.30
CA LYS A 139 -19.23 13.40 10.58
C LYS A 139 -20.38 14.16 11.26
N ASN A 140 -20.05 15.01 12.22
CA ASN A 140 -21.06 15.79 12.94
C ASN A 140 -21.76 16.80 12.02
N LYS A 141 -20.97 17.55 11.23
CA LYS A 141 -21.52 18.49 10.23
C LYS A 141 -22.44 17.78 9.22
N LYS A 142 -22.02 16.62 8.68
CA LYS A 142 -22.87 15.83 7.77
C LYS A 142 -24.14 15.28 8.42
N LYS A 143 -24.09 14.98 9.70
CA LYS A 143 -25.26 14.56 10.46
C LYS A 143 -26.27 15.70 10.64
N GLU A 144 -25.79 16.92 10.88
CA GLU A 144 -26.62 18.12 10.98
C GLU A 144 -27.23 18.51 9.62
N GLU A 145 -26.41 18.56 8.56
CA GLU A 145 -26.91 18.79 7.20
C GLU A 145 -28.07 17.84 6.83
N ARG A 146 -27.91 16.54 7.12
CA ARG A 146 -28.98 15.56 6.88
C ARG A 146 -30.23 15.77 7.76
N ARG A 147 -30.08 16.31 8.96
CA ARG A 147 -31.20 16.64 9.81
C ARG A 147 -31.99 17.85 9.27
N GLU A 148 -31.28 18.85 8.82
CA GLU A 148 -31.86 20.05 8.22
C GLU A 148 -32.57 19.73 6.90
N GLU A 149 -31.92 18.92 6.04
CA GLU A 149 -32.53 18.42 4.82
C GLU A 149 -33.85 17.67 5.08
N ARG A 150 -33.86 16.78 6.08
CA ARG A 150 -35.08 16.06 6.46
C ARG A 150 -36.20 17.00 6.93
N LYS A 151 -35.86 18.05 7.68
CA LYS A 151 -36.83 19.09 8.10
C LYS A 151 -37.33 19.84 6.90
N ALA A 152 -36.47 20.31 6.03
CA ALA A 152 -36.85 21.03 4.80
C ALA A 152 -37.75 20.18 3.89
N ASN A 153 -37.44 18.89 3.73
CA ASN A 153 -38.23 17.95 2.94
C ASN A 153 -39.60 17.68 3.57
N TYR A 154 -39.72 17.70 4.90
CA TYR A 154 -41.01 17.57 5.58
C TYR A 154 -41.94 18.76 5.27
N PHE A 155 -41.40 19.97 5.14
CA PHE A 155 -42.18 21.18 4.82
C PHE A 155 -42.39 21.38 3.32
N ASN A 156 -41.57 20.84 2.44
CA ASN A 156 -41.70 20.93 1.00
C ASN A 156 -41.33 19.61 0.28
N PRO A 157 -42.26 18.65 0.18
CA PRO A 157 -41.98 17.33 -0.40
C PRO A 157 -41.54 17.36 -1.88
N TYR A 158 -41.89 18.42 -2.61
CA TYR A 158 -41.59 18.55 -4.04
C TYR A 158 -40.16 19.03 -4.35
N TYR A 159 -39.44 19.50 -3.37
CA TYR A 159 -38.12 20.11 -3.59
C TYR A 159 -37.00 19.10 -3.90
N ASN A 160 -37.15 17.79 -3.62
CA ASN A 160 -36.03 16.84 -3.57
C ASN A 160 -36.20 15.53 -4.34
N ILE A 161 -37.09 15.42 -5.32
CA ILE A 161 -37.28 14.12 -6.00
C ILE A 161 -36.14 13.79 -7.00
N HIS A 162 -35.33 14.74 -7.45
CA HIS A 162 -34.50 14.50 -8.64
C HIS A 162 -33.01 14.68 -8.57
N ASN A 163 -32.40 15.21 -7.50
CA ASN A 163 -30.94 15.50 -7.55
C ASN A 163 -30.23 15.43 -6.21
N TYR A 164 -30.28 14.33 -5.46
CA TYR A 164 -29.36 14.15 -4.35
C TYR A 164 -28.00 13.66 -4.87
N VAL A 165 -27.14 14.57 -5.31
CA VAL A 165 -25.71 14.29 -5.47
C VAL A 165 -25.07 14.51 -4.11
N GLU A 166 -24.50 13.47 -3.52
CA GLU A 166 -23.77 13.57 -2.27
C GLU A 166 -22.58 14.52 -2.46
N LYS A 167 -22.68 15.72 -1.87
CA LYS A 167 -21.60 16.72 -1.90
C LYS A 167 -20.70 16.52 -0.71
N GLY A 168 -19.39 16.62 -0.89
CA GLY A 168 -18.41 16.58 0.19
C GLY A 168 -17.19 15.73 -0.15
N TYR A 169 -16.25 15.71 0.76
CA TYR A 169 -14.95 15.08 0.57
C TYR A 169 -15.04 13.59 0.16
N PHE A 170 -16.01 12.85 0.71
CA PHE A 170 -16.24 11.43 0.39
C PHE A 170 -17.35 11.21 -0.67
N ALA A 171 -17.57 12.17 -1.58
CA ALA A 171 -18.59 12.04 -2.62
C ALA A 171 -18.31 10.85 -3.57
N ASN A 172 -17.03 10.61 -3.86
CA ASN A 172 -16.55 9.53 -4.74
C ASN A 172 -16.25 8.23 -4.00
N VAL A 173 -16.94 7.97 -2.89
CA VAL A 173 -16.76 6.76 -2.09
C VAL A 173 -18.13 6.17 -1.76
N SER A 174 -18.31 4.88 -1.98
CA SER A 174 -19.54 4.15 -1.62
C SER A 174 -19.78 4.18 -0.10
N LYS A 175 -21.05 4.06 0.29
CA LYS A 175 -21.42 4.04 1.71
C LYS A 175 -20.68 2.96 2.51
N ILE A 176 -20.39 1.82 1.88
CA ILE A 176 -19.70 0.68 2.50
C ILE A 176 -18.25 1.03 2.83
N GLN A 177 -17.54 1.75 1.95
CA GLN A 177 -16.13 2.05 2.11
C GLN A 177 -15.85 3.32 2.95
N LYS A 178 -16.87 4.16 3.24
CA LYS A 178 -16.67 5.44 3.94
C LYS A 178 -15.99 5.29 5.30
N ASP A 179 -16.44 4.37 6.13
CA ASP A 179 -15.85 4.18 7.46
C ASP A 179 -14.41 3.67 7.38
N ARG A 180 -14.08 2.85 6.38
CA ARG A 180 -12.74 2.39 6.09
C ARG A 180 -11.83 3.55 5.65
N CYS A 181 -12.29 4.38 4.71
CA CYS A 181 -11.58 5.59 4.28
C CYS A 181 -11.30 6.54 5.45
N MET A 182 -12.28 6.75 6.32
CA MET A 182 -12.14 7.62 7.50
C MET A 182 -11.10 7.09 8.49
N LYS A 183 -11.00 5.77 8.67
CA LYS A 183 -9.96 5.15 9.51
C LYS A 183 -8.57 5.30 8.91
N ILE A 184 -8.43 5.06 7.61
CA ILE A 184 -7.16 5.24 6.87
C ILE A 184 -6.68 6.69 7.00
N LEU A 185 -7.55 7.67 6.69
CA LEU A 185 -7.20 9.08 6.80
C LEU A 185 -6.90 9.49 8.25
N SER A 186 -7.63 8.97 9.23
CA SER A 186 -7.33 9.24 10.63
C SER A 186 -5.93 8.78 11.02
N ALA A 187 -5.50 7.60 10.57
CA ALA A 187 -4.15 7.09 10.84
C ALA A 187 -3.08 7.99 10.21
N ILE A 188 -3.29 8.43 8.96
CA ILE A 188 -2.39 9.36 8.27
C ILE A 188 -2.32 10.71 9.00
N TYR A 189 -3.47 11.25 9.41
CA TYR A 189 -3.55 12.54 10.09
C TYR A 189 -2.85 12.55 11.44
N PHE A 190 -3.04 11.51 12.24
CA PHE A 190 -2.30 11.37 13.49
C PHE A 190 -0.80 11.23 13.25
N ALA A 191 -0.37 10.48 12.23
CA ALA A 191 1.05 10.37 11.88
C ALA A 191 1.65 11.71 11.47
N ILE A 192 0.94 12.52 10.68
CA ILE A 192 1.39 13.87 10.29
C ILE A 192 1.47 14.79 11.52
N GLU A 193 0.49 14.77 12.45
CA GLU A 193 0.56 15.54 13.69
C GLU A 193 1.73 15.08 14.59
N GLU A 194 2.00 13.77 14.67
CA GLU A 194 3.16 13.21 15.40
C GLU A 194 4.50 13.67 14.81
N LEU A 195 4.54 13.88 13.49
CA LEU A 195 5.70 14.43 12.77
C LEU A 195 5.80 15.96 12.84
N GLY A 196 4.88 16.63 13.54
CA GLY A 196 4.87 18.09 13.73
C GLY A 196 4.10 18.86 12.66
N GLY A 197 3.45 18.16 11.73
CA GLY A 197 2.55 18.79 10.75
C GLY A 197 1.19 19.17 11.35
N LYS A 198 0.32 19.75 10.53
CA LYS A 198 -1.03 20.16 10.91
C LYS A 198 -2.07 19.65 9.91
N VAL A 199 -3.27 19.38 10.41
CA VAL A 199 -4.41 18.95 9.59
C VAL A 199 -5.47 20.03 9.61
N ASN A 200 -5.90 20.51 8.44
CA ASN A 200 -6.92 21.54 8.31
C ASN A 200 -8.32 20.94 8.19
N ASN A 201 -9.34 21.73 8.47
CA ASN A 201 -10.74 21.31 8.39
C ASN A 201 -11.24 21.02 6.95
N ASP A 202 -10.50 21.46 5.95
CA ASP A 202 -10.72 21.15 4.53
C ASP A 202 -9.99 19.88 4.06
N PHE A 203 -9.47 19.08 5.00
CA PHE A 203 -8.68 17.87 4.76
C PHE A 203 -7.29 18.07 4.15
N SER A 204 -6.87 19.32 3.91
CA SER A 204 -5.49 19.60 3.52
C SER A 204 -4.54 19.48 4.72
N LEU A 205 -3.29 19.21 4.41
CA LEU A 205 -2.23 18.99 5.38
C LEU A 205 -1.18 20.10 5.28
N HIS A 206 -0.58 20.47 6.38
CA HIS A 206 0.67 21.21 6.39
C HIS A 206 1.80 20.25 6.77
N VAL A 207 2.68 19.99 5.83
CA VAL A 207 3.86 19.14 5.99
C VAL A 207 5.07 20.03 5.74
N ARG A 208 5.96 20.17 6.75
CA ARG A 208 7.12 21.08 6.65
C ARG A 208 6.74 22.50 6.20
N ASP A 209 5.67 23.03 6.79
CA ASP A 209 5.10 24.36 6.51
C ASP A 209 4.48 24.55 5.11
N GLU A 210 4.56 23.57 4.24
CA GLU A 210 3.91 23.60 2.93
C GLU A 210 2.54 22.91 2.96
N ARG A 211 1.57 23.51 2.24
CA ARG A 211 0.22 22.97 2.13
C ARG A 211 0.18 21.86 1.09
N VAL A 212 -0.21 20.67 1.52
CA VAL A 212 -0.36 19.50 0.66
C VAL A 212 -1.81 19.01 0.70
N THR A 213 -2.37 18.72 -0.46
CA THR A 213 -3.72 18.14 -0.57
C THR A 213 -3.65 16.62 -0.55
N ILE A 214 -4.64 15.99 0.04
CA ILE A 214 -4.85 14.55 0.03
C ILE A 214 -6.29 14.28 -0.35
N GLU A 215 -6.50 13.37 -1.28
CA GLU A 215 -7.83 12.95 -1.72
C GLU A 215 -7.94 11.43 -1.68
N ILE A 216 -9.10 10.93 -1.30
CA ILE A 216 -9.40 9.49 -1.31
C ILE A 216 -10.65 9.23 -2.11
N GLU A 217 -10.56 8.30 -3.04
CA GLU A 217 -11.66 7.90 -3.89
C GLU A 217 -11.73 6.38 -4.04
N GLU A 218 -12.91 5.87 -4.33
CA GLU A 218 -13.13 4.47 -4.66
C GLU A 218 -13.12 4.32 -6.17
N LEU A 219 -12.36 3.33 -6.66
CA LEU A 219 -12.27 3.03 -8.08
C LEU A 219 -13.57 2.46 -8.60
N GLN A 220 -13.85 2.73 -9.87
CA GLN A 220 -15.06 2.26 -10.55
C GLN A 220 -14.70 1.40 -11.76
N ASP A 221 -15.41 0.30 -11.91
CA ASP A 221 -15.34 -0.53 -13.10
C ASP A 221 -16.41 -0.07 -14.10
N LYS A 222 -16.04 -0.11 -15.37
CA LYS A 222 -16.91 0.21 -16.47
C LYS A 222 -17.62 -1.07 -16.93
N VAL A 223 -18.91 -1.18 -16.66
CA VAL A 223 -19.74 -2.32 -17.03
C VAL A 223 -20.75 -1.96 -18.12
N MET A 224 -21.19 -2.92 -18.90
CA MET A 224 -22.26 -2.69 -19.89
C MET A 224 -23.55 -2.29 -19.15
N HIS A 225 -24.21 -1.24 -19.66
CA HIS A 225 -25.46 -0.80 -19.09
C HIS A 225 -26.57 -1.81 -19.35
N GLU A 226 -27.27 -2.22 -18.31
CA GLU A 226 -28.49 -3.01 -18.43
C GLU A 226 -29.71 -2.08 -18.52
N LEU A 227 -30.52 -2.27 -19.58
CA LEU A 227 -31.69 -1.44 -19.80
C LEU A 227 -32.66 -1.50 -18.62
N THR A 228 -33.01 -0.36 -18.08
CA THR A 228 -34.09 -0.25 -17.11
C THR A 228 -35.45 -0.46 -17.81
N LYS A 229 -36.46 -0.82 -17.02
CA LYS A 229 -37.83 -0.99 -17.57
C LYS A 229 -38.35 0.27 -18.31
N GLU A 230 -37.99 1.45 -17.80
CA GLU A 230 -38.38 2.72 -18.41
C GLU A 230 -37.61 3.00 -19.71
N GLU A 231 -36.33 2.70 -19.76
CA GLU A 231 -35.49 2.84 -20.96
C GLU A 231 -35.95 1.85 -22.06
N ALA A 232 -36.20 0.60 -21.68
CA ALA A 232 -36.74 -0.40 -22.59
C ALA A 232 -38.09 0.03 -23.17
N LYS A 233 -38.99 0.60 -22.35
CA LYS A 233 -40.26 1.13 -22.82
C LYS A 233 -40.08 2.29 -23.81
N LYS A 234 -39.23 3.27 -23.50
CA LYS A 234 -38.90 4.38 -24.39
C LYS A 234 -38.27 3.92 -25.70
N LEU A 235 -37.43 2.87 -25.65
CA LEU A 235 -36.86 2.30 -26.86
C LEU A 235 -37.91 1.64 -27.76
N LEU A 236 -38.84 0.88 -27.17
CA LEU A 236 -39.97 0.28 -27.90
C LEU A 236 -40.86 1.34 -28.51
N GLU A 237 -41.22 2.38 -27.77
CA GLU A 237 -42.03 3.52 -28.29
C GLU A 237 -41.32 4.20 -29.46
N TYR A 238 -40.00 4.38 -29.39
CA TYR A 238 -39.22 4.91 -30.50
C TYR A 238 -39.26 3.98 -31.72
N GLU A 239 -39.03 2.68 -31.56
CA GLU A 239 -39.07 1.69 -32.63
C GLU A 239 -40.44 1.62 -33.30
N GLU A 240 -41.52 1.68 -32.53
CA GLU A 240 -42.88 1.75 -33.07
C GLU A 240 -43.10 3.04 -33.86
N SER A 241 -42.60 4.20 -33.38
CA SER A 241 -42.69 5.46 -34.11
C SER A 241 -42.01 5.40 -35.49
N GLN A 242 -40.85 4.72 -35.55
CA GLN A 242 -40.12 4.51 -36.80
C GLN A 242 -40.89 3.61 -37.77
N LYS A 243 -41.50 2.53 -37.27
CA LYS A 243 -42.35 1.63 -38.09
C LYS A 243 -43.58 2.33 -38.64
N ARG A 244 -44.16 3.27 -37.90
CA ARG A 244 -45.33 4.06 -38.31
C ARG A 244 -44.96 5.30 -39.11
N HIS A 245 -43.67 5.55 -39.41
CA HIS A 245 -43.15 6.77 -40.04
C HIS A 245 -43.60 8.06 -39.32
N THR A 246 -43.80 7.98 -38.00
CA THR A 246 -44.13 9.13 -37.17
C THR A 246 -42.85 9.66 -36.50
N TYR A 247 -42.86 10.96 -36.15
CA TYR A 247 -41.71 11.55 -35.47
C TYR A 247 -41.59 10.99 -34.05
N GLY A 248 -40.43 10.43 -33.74
CA GLY A 248 -40.10 9.95 -32.41
C GLY A 248 -38.66 10.33 -32.03
N TYR A 249 -38.47 10.77 -30.81
CA TYR A 249 -37.12 11.05 -30.28
C TYR A 249 -36.43 9.74 -29.91
N LYS A 250 -35.21 9.53 -30.45
CA LYS A 250 -34.39 8.41 -30.03
C LYS A 250 -33.97 8.63 -28.58
N PRO A 251 -34.24 7.70 -27.65
CA PRO A 251 -33.84 7.84 -26.27
C PRO A 251 -32.32 7.82 -26.17
N ASN A 252 -31.76 8.74 -25.38
CA ASN A 252 -30.34 8.79 -25.08
C ASN A 252 -30.05 7.81 -23.95
N ILE A 253 -29.74 6.57 -24.31
CA ILE A 253 -29.39 5.51 -23.35
C ILE A 253 -27.90 5.39 -23.29
N ARG A 254 -27.34 5.46 -22.07
CA ARG A 254 -25.91 5.30 -21.84
C ARG A 254 -25.48 3.87 -22.17
N LYS A 255 -24.30 3.73 -22.75
CA LYS A 255 -23.76 2.42 -23.13
C LYS A 255 -23.12 1.68 -21.95
N TYR A 256 -22.65 2.43 -20.95
CA TYR A 256 -21.90 1.88 -19.81
C TYR A 256 -22.34 2.53 -18.51
N ASP A 257 -22.28 1.74 -17.45
CA ASP A 257 -22.38 2.17 -16.07
C ASP A 257 -21.01 2.17 -15.41
N HIS A 258 -20.83 3.01 -14.40
CA HIS A 258 -19.67 3.05 -13.55
C HIS A 258 -20.05 2.53 -12.17
N VAL A 259 -19.52 1.35 -11.80
CA VAL A 259 -19.86 0.66 -10.56
C VAL A 259 -18.62 0.61 -9.66
N TYR A 260 -18.77 1.01 -8.42
CA TYR A 260 -17.71 0.94 -7.44
C TYR A 260 -17.25 -0.51 -7.25
N ASN A 261 -15.92 -0.72 -7.27
CA ASN A 261 -15.32 -2.06 -7.20
C ASN A 261 -14.69 -2.37 -5.83
N GLY A 262 -14.85 -1.50 -4.84
CA GLY A 262 -14.33 -1.68 -3.49
C GLY A 262 -12.83 -1.36 -3.32
N LYS A 263 -12.13 -1.03 -4.39
CA LYS A 263 -10.70 -0.65 -4.34
C LYS A 263 -10.56 0.85 -4.16
N LEU A 264 -9.65 1.23 -3.27
CA LEU A 264 -9.41 2.63 -2.94
C LEU A 264 -8.15 3.15 -3.65
N LYS A 265 -8.18 4.45 -3.92
CA LYS A 265 -7.05 5.23 -4.41
C LYS A 265 -6.89 6.46 -3.55
N ILE A 266 -5.66 6.77 -3.16
CA ILE A 266 -5.28 8.02 -2.50
C ILE A 266 -4.39 8.82 -3.46
N THR A 267 -4.73 10.09 -3.65
CA THR A 267 -3.94 11.05 -4.40
C THR A 267 -3.33 12.06 -3.43
N CYS A 268 -2.02 12.29 -3.54
CA CYS A 268 -1.26 13.25 -2.77
C CYS A 268 -0.81 14.37 -3.72
N GLY A 269 -1.28 15.59 -3.49
CA GLY A 269 -1.06 16.70 -4.42
C GLY A 269 -1.74 16.45 -5.78
N ASP A 270 -1.15 16.99 -6.85
CA ASP A 270 -1.80 17.00 -8.17
C ASP A 270 -1.60 15.70 -8.98
N ARG A 271 -0.51 14.98 -8.76
CA ARG A 271 -0.09 13.90 -9.68
C ARG A 271 0.28 12.58 -9.02
N LYS A 272 0.62 12.58 -7.73
CA LYS A 272 1.11 11.38 -7.04
C LYS A 272 -0.07 10.62 -6.45
N TYR A 273 -0.21 9.37 -6.80
CA TYR A 273 -1.27 8.52 -6.23
C TYR A 273 -0.78 7.14 -5.84
N ILE A 274 -1.48 6.53 -4.93
CA ILE A 274 -1.37 5.13 -4.53
C ILE A 274 -2.75 4.50 -4.68
N ARG A 275 -2.81 3.37 -5.35
CA ARG A 275 -4.04 2.61 -5.54
C ARG A 275 -3.91 1.20 -4.99
N GLU A 276 -5.02 0.65 -4.58
CA GLU A 276 -5.14 -0.75 -4.21
C GLU A 276 -5.01 -1.67 -5.41
N THR A 277 -4.53 -2.86 -5.14
CA THR A 277 -4.53 -3.99 -6.05
C THR A 277 -5.28 -5.15 -5.41
N ASP A 278 -5.49 -6.26 -6.14
CA ASP A 278 -6.13 -7.45 -5.58
C ASP A 278 -5.34 -8.07 -4.41
N LYS A 279 -4.02 -7.81 -4.36
CA LYS A 279 -3.10 -8.40 -3.37
C LYS A 279 -2.71 -7.46 -2.23
N ILE A 280 -2.78 -6.15 -2.44
CA ILE A 280 -2.25 -5.14 -1.51
C ILE A 280 -3.31 -4.08 -1.28
N LYS A 281 -3.62 -3.85 -0.01
CA LYS A 281 -4.57 -2.82 0.43
C LYS A 281 -3.86 -1.52 0.81
N LEU A 282 -4.61 -0.41 0.90
CA LEU A 282 -4.04 0.88 1.32
C LEU A 282 -3.52 0.86 2.76
N GLU A 283 -4.10 0.05 3.61
CA GLU A 283 -3.64 -0.14 4.99
C GLU A 283 -2.20 -0.64 5.07
N ASP A 284 -1.77 -1.42 4.07
CA ASP A 284 -0.39 -1.94 3.98
C ASP A 284 0.57 -0.91 3.38
N LYS A 285 0.04 0.20 2.83
CA LYS A 285 0.80 1.25 2.14
C LYS A 285 0.79 2.60 2.83
N LEU A 286 0.43 2.64 4.12
CA LEU A 286 0.39 3.89 4.87
C LEU A 286 1.75 4.58 4.90
N GLY A 287 2.85 3.84 5.02
CA GLY A 287 4.22 4.37 4.95
C GLY A 287 4.51 5.03 3.61
N ASP A 288 4.13 4.38 2.49
CA ASP A 288 4.30 4.95 1.15
C ASP A 288 3.52 6.26 0.98
N ILE A 289 2.34 6.37 1.62
CA ILE A 289 1.53 7.60 1.59
C ILE A 289 2.25 8.72 2.32
N ILE A 290 2.81 8.46 3.51
CA ILE A 290 3.58 9.46 4.26
C ILE A 290 4.79 9.92 3.44
N ILE A 291 5.54 9.00 2.83
CA ILE A 291 6.67 9.33 1.96
C ILE A 291 6.22 10.26 0.82
N LYS A 292 5.11 9.95 0.14
CA LYS A 292 4.59 10.78 -0.95
C LYS A 292 4.12 12.16 -0.50
N LEU A 293 3.56 12.29 0.71
CA LEU A 293 3.19 13.58 1.27
C LEU A 293 4.42 14.45 1.54
N TYR A 294 5.52 13.88 2.04
CA TYR A 294 6.79 14.57 2.23
C TYR A 294 7.43 14.97 0.90
N GLU A 295 7.46 14.08 -0.09
CA GLU A 295 7.93 14.40 -1.44
C GLU A 295 7.12 15.52 -2.08
N GLN A 296 5.80 15.53 -1.89
CA GLN A 296 4.93 16.60 -2.39
C GLN A 296 5.19 17.93 -1.68
N SER A 297 5.46 17.90 -0.37
CA SER A 297 5.81 19.13 0.36
C SER A 297 7.10 19.76 -0.18
N GLU A 298 8.12 18.95 -0.51
CA GLU A 298 9.37 19.44 -1.09
C GLU A 298 9.16 20.01 -2.51
N GLU A 299 8.34 19.36 -3.33
CA GLU A 299 7.98 19.89 -4.66
C GLU A 299 7.25 21.24 -4.54
N THR A 300 6.25 21.33 -3.65
CA THR A 300 5.50 22.58 -3.42
C THR A 300 6.42 23.72 -2.94
N LYS A 301 7.37 23.39 -2.06
CA LYS A 301 8.39 24.34 -1.59
C LYS A 301 9.26 24.83 -2.75
N ASN A 302 9.76 23.93 -3.59
CA ASN A 302 10.61 24.27 -4.72
C ASN A 302 9.86 25.16 -5.73
N GLU A 303 8.61 24.82 -6.06
CA GLU A 303 7.75 25.63 -6.92
C GLU A 303 7.48 27.05 -6.33
N ARG A 304 7.32 27.16 -5.01
CA ARG A 304 7.14 28.45 -4.35
C ARG A 304 8.40 29.29 -4.45
N LEU A 305 9.57 28.71 -4.16
CA LEU A 305 10.86 29.39 -4.24
C LEU A 305 11.17 29.86 -5.66
N GLU A 306 10.88 29.05 -6.65
CA GLU A 306 11.06 29.40 -8.08
C GLU A 306 10.15 30.58 -8.47
N ARG A 307 8.87 30.54 -8.06
CA ARG A 307 7.94 31.67 -8.30
C ARG A 307 8.41 32.97 -7.62
N GLU A 308 8.91 32.88 -6.38
CA GLU A 308 9.46 34.02 -5.65
C GLU A 308 10.71 34.59 -6.34
N GLU A 309 11.58 33.73 -6.88
CA GLU A 309 12.77 34.15 -7.60
C GLU A 309 12.42 34.86 -8.93
N ILE A 310 11.46 34.32 -9.68
CA ILE A 310 10.96 34.94 -10.91
C ILE A 310 10.36 36.32 -10.60
N ALA A 311 9.51 36.40 -9.57
CA ALA A 311 8.91 37.67 -9.15
C ALA A 311 9.97 38.72 -8.74
N ARG A 312 11.01 38.27 -8.03
CA ARG A 312 12.14 39.15 -7.62
C ARG A 312 12.93 39.67 -8.83
N LYS A 313 13.21 38.81 -9.82
CA LYS A 313 13.87 39.18 -11.07
C LYS A 313 13.06 40.19 -11.88
N LEU A 314 11.74 40.00 -11.97
CA LEU A 314 10.82 40.94 -12.63
C LEU A 314 10.82 42.34 -11.96
N LEU A 315 10.79 42.37 -10.62
CA LEU A 315 10.84 43.64 -9.87
C LEU A 315 12.17 44.38 -10.04
N MET A 316 13.28 43.68 -10.28
CA MET A 316 14.60 44.31 -10.52
C MET A 316 14.81 44.79 -11.96
N SER A 317 13.93 44.39 -12.88
CA SER A 317 13.98 44.74 -14.31
C SER A 317 13.12 45.97 -14.66
N ILE A 318 12.38 46.49 -13.68
CA ILE A 318 11.58 47.73 -13.77
C ILE A 318 12.38 48.90 -13.14
#